data_4447124fd86ebf369816cb5a08e0272d
#
_entry.id   4447124fd86ebf369816cb5a08e0272d
#
_cell.length_a   1.000
_cell.length_b   1.000
_cell.length_c   1.000
_cell.angle_alpha   90.00
_cell.angle_beta   90.00
_cell.angle_gamma   90.00
#
_symmetry.space_group_name_H-M   'P 1'
#
loop_
_entity.id
_entity.type
_entity.pdbx_description
1 polymer ?
#
loop_
_entity_poly.entity_id
_entity_poly.type
_entity_poly.pdbx_seq_one_letter_code
_entity_poly.pdbx_strand_id
1 'polypeptide(L)'
;MLEVKKRAIEQCGRYGIGVTLVPVIVPGVNTEQIGDIIRFAIQRSPYVRGVHFQPVSYFGRIPELPADDDRYTLDELLEAVVSQSGGLIKEEQIAPSCCDHPMCGFHGDFIVMPGDKLMPLTNYSGKPRQNRRAKAAAAVRSGGEEP
;
A
#
# COMPACT_ATOMS: atom_id res chain seq x y z
N MET A 1 -12.10 19.30 8.27
CA MET A 1 -11.28 19.01 7.05
C MET A 1 -11.65 17.68 6.39
N LEU A 2 -11.84 16.57 7.11
CA LEU A 2 -12.20 15.25 6.55
C LEU A 2 -13.51 15.28 5.74
N GLU A 3 -14.58 15.90 6.26
CA GLU A 3 -15.88 15.97 5.59
C GLU A 3 -15.83 16.73 4.25
N VAL A 4 -14.97 17.74 4.16
CA VAL A 4 -14.74 18.47 2.89
C VAL A 4 -14.12 17.54 1.85
N LYS A 5 -13.13 16.72 2.25
CA LYS A 5 -12.49 15.74 1.37
C LYS A 5 -13.47 14.65 0.91
N LYS A 6 -14.27 14.10 1.82
CA LYS A 6 -15.31 13.11 1.49
C LYS A 6 -16.29 13.68 0.47
N ARG A 7 -16.79 14.91 0.69
CA ARG A 7 -17.68 15.59 -0.24
C ARG A 7 -17.05 15.82 -1.62
N ALA A 8 -15.77 16.19 -1.66
CA ALA A 8 -15.04 16.35 -2.92
C ALA A 8 -14.94 15.03 -3.69
N ILE A 9 -14.65 13.92 -3.01
CA ILE A 9 -14.61 12.58 -3.60
C ILE A 9 -15.96 12.19 -4.19
N GLU A 10 -17.06 12.44 -3.47
CA GLU A 10 -18.42 12.17 -3.93
C GLU A 10 -18.78 13.02 -5.16
N GLN A 11 -18.38 14.29 -5.20
CA GLN A 11 -18.58 15.13 -6.37
C GLN A 11 -17.79 14.60 -7.58
N CYS A 12 -16.54 14.19 -7.40
CA CYS A 12 -15.77 13.53 -8.46
C CYS A 12 -16.52 12.33 -9.02
N GLY A 13 -17.09 11.49 -8.14
CA GLY A 13 -17.91 10.35 -8.56
C GLY A 13 -19.12 10.73 -9.39
N ARG A 14 -19.84 11.79 -9.00
CA ARG A 14 -21.00 12.31 -9.76
C ARG A 14 -20.66 12.77 -11.17
N TYR A 15 -19.46 13.31 -11.35
CA TYR A 15 -18.97 13.78 -12.66
C TYR A 15 -18.13 12.74 -13.41
N GLY A 16 -18.07 11.49 -12.95
CA GLY A 16 -17.32 10.42 -13.61
C GLY A 16 -15.80 10.58 -13.54
N ILE A 17 -15.30 11.39 -12.60
CA ILE A 17 -13.88 11.64 -12.41
C ILE A 17 -13.31 10.58 -11.46
N GLY A 18 -12.29 9.83 -11.94
CA GLY A 18 -11.58 8.85 -11.11
C GLY A 18 -10.73 9.51 -10.04
N VAL A 19 -10.72 8.94 -8.83
CA VAL A 19 -9.99 9.44 -7.67
C VAL A 19 -9.00 8.39 -7.19
N THR A 20 -7.78 8.82 -6.89
CA THR A 20 -6.82 8.04 -6.10
C THR A 20 -6.66 8.69 -4.72
N LEU A 21 -6.81 7.89 -3.67
CA LEU A 21 -6.54 8.35 -2.32
C LEU A 21 -5.03 8.29 -2.06
N VAL A 22 -4.47 9.35 -1.47
CA VAL A 22 -3.05 9.41 -1.13
C VAL A 22 -2.89 9.76 0.36
N PRO A 23 -3.15 8.81 1.27
CA PRO A 23 -2.93 9.03 2.69
C PRO A 23 -1.44 8.94 3.05
N VAL A 24 -0.95 9.94 3.78
CA VAL A 24 0.34 9.83 4.47
C VAL A 24 0.12 9.03 5.75
N ILE A 25 0.91 7.97 5.94
CA ILE A 25 0.85 7.12 7.14
C ILE A 25 1.92 7.58 8.13
N VAL A 26 1.46 7.92 9.34
CA VAL A 26 2.29 8.48 10.41
C VAL A 26 2.12 7.62 11.66
N PRO A 27 3.22 7.12 12.24
CA PRO A 27 3.20 6.36 13.50
C PRO A 27 2.43 7.11 14.60
N GLY A 28 1.62 6.38 15.37
CA GLY A 28 0.83 6.95 16.45
C GLY A 28 -0.34 7.85 16.04
N VAL A 29 -0.54 8.09 14.73
CA VAL A 29 -1.62 8.95 14.21
C VAL A 29 -2.67 8.14 13.47
N ASN A 30 -2.29 7.35 12.46
CA ASN A 30 -3.23 6.67 11.57
C ASN A 30 -2.77 5.30 11.07
N THR A 31 -1.76 4.71 11.66
CA THR A 31 -1.31 3.35 11.32
C THR A 31 -2.40 2.30 11.50
N GLU A 32 -3.30 2.51 12.46
CA GLU A 32 -4.43 1.60 12.75
C GLU A 32 -5.63 1.81 11.81
N GLN A 33 -5.57 2.79 10.90
CA GLN A 33 -6.68 3.15 10.02
C GLN A 33 -6.51 2.62 8.58
N ILE A 34 -5.45 1.88 8.31
CA ILE A 34 -5.13 1.39 6.95
C ILE A 34 -6.27 0.52 6.40
N GLY A 35 -6.80 -0.39 7.21
CA GLY A 35 -7.93 -1.22 6.84
C GLY A 35 -9.22 -0.43 6.57
N ASP A 36 -9.48 0.62 7.35
CA ASP A 36 -10.63 1.50 7.15
C ASP A 36 -10.52 2.30 5.86
N ILE A 37 -9.31 2.77 5.52
CA ILE A 37 -9.03 3.47 4.27
C ILE A 37 -9.27 2.54 3.07
N ILE A 38 -8.84 1.28 3.16
CA ILE A 38 -9.08 0.26 2.13
C ILE A 38 -10.59 0.03 1.95
N ARG A 39 -11.34 -0.21 3.03
CA ARG A 39 -12.80 -0.39 2.99
C ARG A 39 -13.50 0.84 2.44
N PHE A 40 -13.08 2.03 2.83
CA PHE A 40 -13.61 3.28 2.30
C PHE A 40 -13.43 3.38 0.78
N ALA A 41 -12.28 2.97 0.26
CA ALA A 41 -12.00 2.98 -1.18
C ALA A 41 -12.87 1.96 -1.94
N ILE A 42 -12.98 0.73 -1.43
CA ILE A 42 -13.80 -0.34 -2.02
C ILE A 42 -15.26 0.09 -2.14
N GLN A 43 -15.85 0.63 -1.07
CA GLN A 43 -17.23 1.09 -1.02
C GLN A 43 -17.54 2.23 -2.00
N ARG A 44 -16.51 2.89 -2.52
CA ARG A 44 -16.63 4.01 -3.46
C ARG A 44 -16.13 3.68 -4.86
N SER A 45 -15.93 2.39 -5.14
CA SER A 45 -15.72 1.91 -6.49
C SER A 45 -17.00 2.13 -7.32
N PRO A 46 -16.89 2.49 -8.61
CA PRO A 46 -15.68 2.55 -9.43
C PRO A 46 -14.99 3.92 -9.48
N TYR A 47 -15.49 4.95 -8.79
CA TYR A 47 -14.87 6.28 -8.90
C TYR A 47 -13.62 6.44 -8.02
N VAL A 48 -13.54 5.80 -6.86
CA VAL A 48 -12.25 5.63 -6.19
C VAL A 48 -11.54 4.43 -6.82
N ARG A 49 -10.44 4.71 -7.51
CA ARG A 49 -9.72 3.74 -8.36
C ARG A 49 -8.50 3.14 -7.68
N GLY A 50 -8.04 3.72 -6.59
CA GLY A 50 -6.88 3.22 -5.90
C GLY A 50 -6.58 3.96 -4.61
N VAL A 51 -5.71 3.35 -3.81
CA VAL A 51 -5.10 3.95 -2.63
C VAL A 51 -3.60 3.85 -2.78
N HIS A 52 -2.93 4.99 -2.70
CA HIS A 52 -1.48 5.08 -2.69
C HIS A 52 -1.04 5.47 -1.28
N PHE A 53 -0.71 4.48 -0.47
CA PHE A 53 -0.20 4.72 0.88
C PHE A 53 1.22 5.29 0.83
N GLN A 54 1.43 6.39 1.52
CA GLN A 54 2.72 7.05 1.65
C GLN A 54 3.20 6.99 3.10
N PRO A 55 4.16 6.13 3.46
CA PRO A 55 4.84 6.27 4.75
C PRO A 55 5.43 7.67 4.90
N VAL A 56 5.33 8.25 6.09
CA VAL A 56 5.92 9.56 6.38
C VAL A 56 7.41 9.54 6.07
N SER A 57 7.88 10.58 5.41
CA SER A 57 9.31 10.76 5.10
C SER A 57 9.79 12.09 5.65
N TYR A 58 10.93 12.06 6.31
CA TYR A 58 11.57 13.21 6.92
C TYR A 58 12.71 13.69 6.05
N PHE A 59 12.61 14.90 5.50
CA PHE A 59 13.64 15.53 4.67
C PHE A 59 13.60 17.04 4.78
N GLY A 60 14.69 17.72 4.42
CA GLY A 60 14.80 19.17 4.47
C GLY A 60 14.96 19.70 5.90
N ARG A 61 14.37 20.87 6.19
CA ARG A 61 14.37 21.46 7.52
C ARG A 61 13.28 20.85 8.37
N ILE A 62 13.67 20.08 9.37
CA ILE A 62 12.79 19.51 10.38
C ILE A 62 13.14 20.11 11.75
N PRO A 63 12.15 20.43 12.58
CA PRO A 63 12.39 21.04 13.90
C PRO A 63 13.23 20.15 14.82
N GLU A 64 12.93 18.84 14.81
CA GLU A 64 13.60 17.82 15.59
C GLU A 64 13.90 16.62 14.71
N LEU A 65 15.05 15.98 14.95
CA LEU A 65 15.41 14.76 14.23
C LEU A 65 14.47 13.63 14.67
N PRO A 66 13.85 12.90 13.71
CA PRO A 66 12.96 11.81 14.06
C PRO A 66 13.73 10.68 14.72
N ALA A 67 13.14 10.11 15.77
CA ALA A 67 13.57 8.85 16.34
C ALA A 67 13.23 7.67 15.40
N ASP A 68 13.71 6.47 15.72
CA ASP A 68 13.36 5.30 14.90
C ASP A 68 11.87 4.97 14.97
N ASP A 69 11.23 5.18 16.13
CA ASP A 69 9.79 4.98 16.34
C ASP A 69 8.90 5.96 15.55
N ASP A 70 9.47 7.08 15.10
CA ASP A 70 8.76 8.03 14.23
C ASP A 70 8.74 7.58 12.76
N ARG A 71 9.45 6.53 12.42
CA ARG A 71 9.56 5.99 11.07
C ARG A 71 8.53 4.89 10.84
N TYR A 72 8.04 4.80 9.61
CA TYR A 72 7.16 3.73 9.20
C TYR A 72 7.70 3.10 7.92
N THR A 73 8.09 1.85 8.01
CA THR A 73 8.74 1.13 6.92
C THR A 73 7.72 0.56 5.93
N LEU A 74 8.18 0.20 4.72
CA LEU A 74 7.32 -0.46 3.75
C LEU A 74 6.91 -1.87 4.18
N ASP A 75 7.73 -2.56 4.95
CA ASP A 75 7.41 -3.88 5.46
C ASP A 75 6.31 -3.80 6.52
N GLU A 76 6.36 -2.83 7.44
CA GLU A 76 5.29 -2.55 8.40
C GLU A 76 3.99 -2.16 7.68
N LEU A 77 4.08 -1.32 6.64
CA LEU A 77 2.93 -0.96 5.84
C LEU A 77 2.30 -2.18 5.15
N LEU A 78 3.11 -3.06 4.57
CA LEU A 78 2.63 -4.28 3.91
C LEU A 78 1.93 -5.21 4.90
N GLU A 79 2.53 -5.42 6.06
CA GLU A 79 1.95 -6.21 7.14
C GLU A 79 0.62 -5.62 7.62
N ALA A 80 0.56 -4.30 7.79
CA ALA A 80 -0.67 -3.60 8.17
C ALA A 80 -1.76 -3.69 7.09
N VAL A 81 -1.42 -3.58 5.80
CA VAL A 81 -2.36 -3.77 4.70
C VAL A 81 -2.96 -5.17 4.73
N VAL A 82 -2.16 -6.19 4.93
CA VAL A 82 -2.63 -7.59 4.97
C VAL A 82 -3.47 -7.84 6.23
N SER A 83 -2.95 -7.50 7.40
CA SER A 83 -3.61 -7.78 8.69
C SER A 83 -4.91 -7.00 8.88
N GLN A 84 -4.92 -5.70 8.56
CA GLN A 84 -6.08 -4.83 8.75
C GLN A 84 -7.13 -4.94 7.63
N SER A 85 -6.81 -5.57 6.49
CA SER A 85 -7.77 -5.77 5.40
C SER A 85 -8.92 -6.71 5.77
N GLY A 86 -8.79 -7.46 6.88
CA GLY A 86 -9.80 -8.44 7.29
C GLY A 86 -9.91 -9.62 6.30
N GLY A 87 -8.80 -10.00 5.69
CA GLY A 87 -8.73 -11.12 4.72
C GLY A 87 -9.09 -10.74 3.28
N LEU A 88 -9.36 -9.47 2.99
CA LEU A 88 -9.62 -8.99 1.63
C LEU A 88 -8.38 -9.02 0.75
N ILE A 89 -7.21 -8.76 1.36
CA ILE A 89 -5.92 -8.72 0.69
C ILE A 89 -4.98 -9.69 1.38
N LYS A 90 -4.31 -10.51 0.58
CA LYS A 90 -3.30 -11.47 1.04
C LYS A 90 -1.93 -11.10 0.48
N GLU A 91 -0.87 -11.48 1.17
CA GLU A 91 0.50 -11.15 0.77
C GLU A 91 0.85 -11.66 -0.64
N GLU A 92 0.42 -12.87 -0.98
CA GLU A 92 0.65 -13.47 -2.31
C GLU A 92 0.00 -12.70 -3.47
N GLN A 93 -0.94 -11.81 -3.18
CA GLN A 93 -1.64 -10.96 -4.15
C GLN A 93 -0.94 -9.63 -4.38
N ILE A 94 0.16 -9.38 -3.69
CA ILE A 94 0.96 -8.17 -3.77
C ILE A 94 2.28 -8.48 -4.45
N ALA A 95 2.74 -7.57 -5.29
CA ALA A 95 4.01 -7.69 -5.99
C ALA A 95 4.90 -6.47 -5.74
N PRO A 96 6.23 -6.62 -5.76
CA PRO A 96 7.15 -5.49 -5.75
C PRO A 96 6.89 -4.57 -6.95
N SER A 97 7.17 -3.27 -6.81
CA SER A 97 7.12 -2.33 -7.92
C SER A 97 8.02 -2.82 -9.07
N CYS A 98 7.51 -2.71 -10.30
CA CYS A 98 8.28 -3.11 -11.48
C CYS A 98 9.13 -1.97 -12.06
N CYS A 99 8.83 -0.72 -11.71
CA CYS A 99 9.46 0.47 -12.28
C CYS A 99 10.55 1.05 -11.38
N ASP A 100 10.55 0.67 -10.10
CA ASP A 100 11.47 1.16 -9.07
C ASP A 100 12.29 0.01 -8.49
N HIS A 101 13.22 0.37 -7.61
CA HIS A 101 13.93 -0.65 -6.84
C HIS A 101 12.91 -1.50 -6.05
N PRO A 102 13.05 -2.85 -6.02
CA PRO A 102 12.10 -3.74 -5.34
C PRO A 102 11.85 -3.43 -3.87
N MET A 103 12.76 -2.70 -3.23
CA MET A 103 12.66 -2.25 -1.85
C MET A 103 11.96 -0.89 -1.70
N CYS A 104 11.60 -0.22 -2.81
CA CYS A 104 11.01 1.12 -2.77
C CYS A 104 9.48 1.13 -2.85
N GLY A 105 8.85 0.01 -3.14
CA GLY A 105 7.41 -0.04 -3.24
C GLY A 105 6.85 -1.43 -3.53
N PHE A 106 5.55 -1.54 -3.34
CA PHE A 106 4.76 -2.70 -3.73
C PHE A 106 3.42 -2.25 -4.32
N HIS A 107 2.77 -3.12 -5.05
CA HIS A 107 1.45 -2.86 -5.61
C HIS A 107 0.60 -4.13 -5.63
N GLY A 108 -0.72 -3.96 -5.65
CA GLY A 108 -1.68 -5.01 -5.92
C GLY A 108 -2.84 -4.43 -6.73
N ASP A 109 -3.19 -5.10 -7.81
CA ASP A 109 -4.31 -4.74 -8.67
C ASP A 109 -5.47 -5.68 -8.41
N PHE A 110 -6.67 -5.10 -8.24
CA PHE A 110 -7.86 -5.84 -7.87
C PHE A 110 -9.08 -5.34 -8.65
N ILE A 111 -10.02 -6.25 -8.93
CA ILE A 111 -11.38 -5.89 -9.34
C ILE A 111 -12.28 -5.94 -8.12
N VAL A 112 -13.01 -4.85 -7.88
CA VAL A 112 -14.04 -4.82 -6.84
C VAL A 112 -15.28 -5.55 -7.36
N MET A 113 -15.66 -6.61 -6.67
CA MET A 113 -16.80 -7.47 -6.98
C MET A 113 -18.00 -7.12 -6.08
N PRO A 114 -19.23 -7.52 -6.45
CA PRO A 114 -20.39 -7.37 -5.57
C PRO A 114 -20.15 -7.93 -4.16
N GLY A 115 -20.62 -7.20 -3.15
CA GLY A 115 -20.42 -7.55 -1.74
C GLY A 115 -19.05 -7.22 -1.22
N ASP A 116 -18.42 -6.16 -1.75
CA ASP A 116 -17.13 -5.63 -1.33
C ASP A 116 -15.96 -6.64 -1.37
N LYS A 117 -16.09 -7.65 -2.23
CA LYS A 117 -15.06 -8.66 -2.45
C LYS A 117 -14.01 -8.13 -3.44
N LEU A 118 -12.77 -8.57 -3.27
CA LEU A 118 -11.67 -8.25 -4.17
C LEU A 118 -11.26 -9.49 -4.97
N MET A 119 -11.20 -9.36 -6.29
CA MET A 119 -10.62 -10.36 -7.18
C MET A 119 -9.23 -9.87 -7.60
N PRO A 120 -8.14 -10.55 -7.20
CA PRO A 120 -6.79 -10.12 -7.52
C PRO A 120 -6.50 -10.28 -9.01
N LEU A 121 -5.85 -9.30 -9.61
CA LEU A 121 -5.28 -9.36 -10.96
C LEU A 121 -3.77 -9.58 -10.91
N THR A 122 -3.12 -9.02 -9.91
CA THR A 122 -1.69 -9.26 -9.65
C THR A 122 -1.52 -10.74 -9.29
N ASN A 123 -0.64 -11.44 -10.02
CA ASN A 123 -0.39 -12.89 -9.85
C ASN A 123 -1.58 -13.82 -10.23
N TYR A 124 -2.52 -13.36 -11.04
CA TYR A 124 -3.68 -14.14 -11.50
C TYR A 124 -3.30 -15.46 -12.22
N SER A 125 -2.09 -15.55 -12.79
CA SER A 125 -1.63 -16.73 -13.54
C SER A 125 -1.32 -17.98 -12.68
N GLY A 126 -1.57 -17.96 -11.38
CA GLY A 126 -1.36 -19.11 -10.48
C GLY A 126 0.10 -19.56 -10.34
N LYS A 127 1.03 -18.96 -11.05
CA LYS A 127 2.46 -19.17 -10.84
C LYS A 127 2.94 -18.14 -9.82
N PRO A 128 3.37 -18.54 -8.62
CA PRO A 128 4.01 -17.61 -7.71
C PRO A 128 5.18 -16.97 -8.48
N ARG A 129 5.12 -15.69 -8.72
CA ARG A 129 6.31 -14.95 -9.15
C ARG A 129 7.36 -15.24 -8.10
N GLN A 130 8.39 -15.99 -8.50
CA GLN A 130 9.50 -16.33 -7.61
C GLN A 130 9.89 -15.09 -6.85
N ASN A 131 9.76 -15.17 -5.53
CA ASN A 131 9.98 -14.08 -4.61
C ASN A 131 11.36 -13.48 -4.88
N ARG A 132 11.45 -12.39 -5.65
CA ARG A 132 12.72 -11.72 -5.97
C ARG A 132 13.40 -11.22 -4.71
N ARG A 133 12.63 -10.99 -3.61
CA ARG A 133 13.18 -10.69 -2.29
C ARG A 133 14.02 -11.84 -1.73
N ALA A 134 13.53 -13.08 -1.84
CA ALA A 134 14.30 -14.25 -1.41
C ALA A 134 15.58 -14.44 -2.24
N LYS A 135 15.54 -14.15 -3.55
CA LYS A 135 16.74 -14.17 -4.39
C LYS A 135 17.72 -13.03 -4.10
N ALA A 136 17.23 -11.82 -3.85
CA ALA A 136 18.09 -10.70 -3.49
C ALA A 136 18.73 -10.90 -2.11
N ALA A 137 17.97 -11.37 -1.12
CA ALA A 137 18.51 -11.69 0.19
C ALA A 137 19.50 -12.88 0.16
N ALA A 138 19.28 -13.87 -0.69
CA ALA A 138 20.21 -14.99 -0.90
C ALA A 138 21.50 -14.52 -1.62
N ALA A 139 21.38 -13.62 -2.60
CA ALA A 139 22.53 -13.07 -3.32
C ALA A 139 23.42 -12.19 -2.42
N VAL A 140 22.83 -11.44 -1.49
CA VAL A 140 23.58 -10.63 -0.51
C VAL A 140 24.32 -11.52 0.50
N ARG A 141 23.76 -12.69 0.85
CA ARG A 141 24.43 -13.65 1.76
C ARG A 141 25.55 -14.45 1.11
N SER A 142 25.48 -14.68 -0.20
CA SER A 142 26.50 -15.41 -0.95
C SER A 142 27.65 -14.56 -1.48
N GLY A 143 27.54 -13.23 -1.44
CA GLY A 143 28.59 -12.29 -1.86
C GLY A 143 29.54 -11.86 -0.76
N GLY A 144 29.48 -12.44 0.44
CA GLY A 144 30.31 -12.08 1.59
C GLY A 144 31.46 -13.03 1.90
N GLU A 145 31.76 -13.99 1.04
CA GLU A 145 32.92 -14.90 1.18
C GLU A 145 33.78 -14.81 -0.07
N GLU A 146 34.64 -13.83 -0.10
CA GLU A 146 35.93 -13.93 -0.84
C GLU A 146 37.09 -13.54 0.08
N PRO A 147 38.21 -14.29 0.00
CA PRO A 147 39.30 -14.28 0.95
C PRO A 147 40.20 -13.05 0.88
#